data_a6b1cd17e35771bd7428df70ad21f392
#
_entry.id   a6b1cd17e35771bd7428df70ad21f392
#
_cell.length_a   1.000
_cell.length_b   1.000
_cell.length_c   1.000
_cell.angle_alpha   90.00
_cell.angle_beta   90.00
_cell.angle_gamma   90.00
#
_symmetry.space_group_name_H-M   'P 1'
#
loop_
_entity.id
_entity.type
_entity.pdbx_description
1 polymer ?
#
loop_
_entity_poly.entity_id
_entity_poly.type
_entity_poly.pdbx_seq_one_letter_code
_entity_poly.pdbx_strand_id
1 'polypeptide(L)'
;MSPTPSILLYWNTVRYLRLRQIVARATFKLRRPRVDRAKAGPRSVPTGVWVPSIPRPQTIFGSEAEFLSERRSIRQSHIWNDPSIGKLWLYNLHYFDDLLASSALRRDEHRAFMDRWISENPPANGNGWEPYPTSLRIVNWIKWSLEGGDIHNAAWQSLAVQTRWLAQRIEHHLQANHLFVNAKALVFAGLAASGGEARAWLEQGCRLLRKQMSEQILTDGGHFERSPMYHALILEDILDLLNAFNAWSDRASQSDVIRLRQVIPPMLDWLRAMSHPDGHPSLFNDCAFGIAPTLRDLLDYAGRLGVGQRCASRPALVDLADSGYFSAALEKAFLVVDAAPIGPDIQP
;
A
#
# COMPACT_ATOMS: atom_id res chain seq x y z
N MET A 1 3.46 7.15 -33.51
CA MET A 1 1.99 7.40 -33.48
C MET A 1 1.35 6.16 -32.88
N SER A 2 0.88 6.25 -31.63
CA SER A 2 0.12 5.15 -31.02
C SER A 2 -1.22 5.03 -31.75
N PRO A 3 -1.66 3.82 -32.13
CA PRO A 3 -2.94 3.65 -32.81
C PRO A 3 -4.06 4.15 -31.89
N THR A 4 -4.95 4.97 -32.42
CA THR A 4 -6.19 5.37 -31.74
C THR A 4 -6.96 4.09 -31.40
N PRO A 5 -7.26 3.83 -30.13
CA PRO A 5 -7.99 2.62 -29.76
C PRO A 5 -9.37 2.62 -30.43
N SER A 6 -9.74 1.48 -31.02
CA SER A 6 -11.00 1.37 -31.74
C SER A 6 -12.18 1.53 -30.79
N ILE A 7 -13.30 2.11 -31.27
CA ILE A 7 -14.55 2.27 -30.52
C ILE A 7 -14.99 0.91 -29.90
N LEU A 8 -14.71 -0.18 -30.61
CA LEU A 8 -15.00 -1.54 -30.15
C LEU A 8 -14.20 -1.92 -28.89
N LEU A 9 -12.95 -1.47 -28.80
CA LEU A 9 -12.10 -1.70 -27.61
C LEU A 9 -12.66 -0.93 -26.41
N TYR A 10 -13.04 0.32 -26.60
CA TYR A 10 -13.69 1.11 -25.55
C TYR A 10 -15.01 0.48 -25.08
N TRP A 11 -15.85 0.01 -26.00
CA TRP A 11 -17.09 -0.67 -25.67
C TRP A 11 -16.85 -1.94 -24.88
N ASN A 12 -15.91 -2.77 -25.32
CA ASN A 12 -15.55 -4.02 -24.66
C ASN A 12 -14.99 -3.80 -23.24
N THR A 13 -14.30 -2.68 -22.99
CA THR A 13 -13.82 -2.32 -21.66
C THR A 13 -14.94 -1.77 -20.79
N VAL A 14 -15.74 -0.82 -21.32
CA VAL A 14 -16.75 -0.09 -20.53
C VAL A 14 -17.91 -0.99 -20.10
N ARG A 15 -18.29 -1.97 -20.90
CA ARG A 15 -19.44 -2.88 -20.59
C ARG A 15 -19.23 -3.73 -19.32
N TYR A 16 -17.97 -3.98 -18.91
CA TYR A 16 -17.64 -4.71 -17.70
C TYR A 16 -17.53 -3.82 -16.46
N LEU A 17 -17.44 -2.51 -16.64
CA LEU A 17 -17.35 -1.57 -15.54
C LEU A 17 -18.71 -1.45 -14.83
N ARG A 18 -18.68 -1.50 -13.51
CA ARG A 18 -19.87 -1.17 -12.70
C ARG A 18 -20.23 0.30 -12.89
N LEU A 19 -21.52 0.63 -12.95
CA LEU A 19 -22.01 2.01 -13.12
C LEU A 19 -21.33 2.97 -12.11
N ARG A 20 -21.13 2.52 -10.88
CA ARG A 20 -20.42 3.29 -9.84
C ARG A 20 -18.98 3.67 -10.24
N GLN A 21 -18.25 2.81 -10.99
CA GLN A 21 -16.89 3.11 -11.46
C GLN A 21 -16.92 4.18 -12.55
N ILE A 22 -17.89 4.10 -13.46
CA ILE A 22 -18.06 5.10 -14.53
C ILE A 22 -18.37 6.47 -13.91
N VAL A 23 -19.33 6.54 -12.99
CA VAL A 23 -19.69 7.79 -12.28
C VAL A 23 -18.50 8.28 -11.46
N ALA A 24 -17.81 7.42 -10.74
CA ALA A 24 -16.62 7.78 -9.96
C ALA A 24 -15.50 8.32 -10.85
N ARG A 25 -15.26 7.72 -12.03
CA ARG A 25 -14.25 8.17 -13.00
C ARG A 25 -14.60 9.55 -13.56
N ALA A 26 -15.84 9.78 -13.96
CA ALA A 26 -16.32 11.08 -14.41
C ALA A 26 -16.17 12.14 -13.31
N THR A 27 -16.65 11.83 -12.10
CA THR A 27 -16.53 12.71 -10.94
C THR A 27 -15.07 13.02 -10.61
N PHE A 28 -14.19 12.01 -10.62
CA PHE A 28 -12.76 12.16 -10.35
C PHE A 28 -12.07 13.08 -11.37
N LYS A 29 -12.43 12.99 -12.67
CA LYS A 29 -11.87 13.84 -13.73
C LYS A 29 -12.40 15.27 -13.69
N LEU A 30 -13.70 15.43 -13.42
CA LEU A 30 -14.38 16.74 -13.44
C LEU A 30 -14.12 17.53 -12.15
N ARG A 31 -14.07 16.85 -11.00
CA ARG A 31 -13.88 17.50 -9.71
C ARG A 31 -12.39 17.80 -9.49
N ARG A 32 -12.05 19.09 -9.47
CA ARG A 32 -10.74 19.60 -9.10
C ARG A 32 -10.85 20.31 -7.73
N PRO A 33 -10.64 19.61 -6.62
CA PRO A 33 -10.73 20.24 -5.31
C PRO A 33 -9.66 21.32 -5.15
N ARG A 34 -9.95 22.33 -4.33
CA ARG A 34 -8.96 23.34 -3.96
C ARG A 34 -7.99 22.76 -2.94
N VAL A 35 -6.73 23.14 -3.06
CA VAL A 35 -5.70 22.78 -2.08
C VAL A 35 -5.96 23.55 -0.78
N ASP A 36 -6.20 22.82 0.28
CA ASP A 36 -6.33 23.38 1.62
C ASP A 36 -4.96 23.39 2.31
N ARG A 37 -4.44 24.61 2.53
CA ARG A 37 -3.15 24.89 3.19
C ARG A 37 -3.33 25.37 4.64
N ALA A 38 -4.49 25.20 5.23
CA ALA A 38 -4.72 25.55 6.62
C ALA A 38 -3.66 24.92 7.52
N LYS A 39 -3.40 25.54 8.66
CA LYS A 39 -2.41 25.05 9.63
C LYS A 39 -2.73 23.60 10.02
N ALA A 40 -1.69 22.77 10.06
CA ALA A 40 -1.82 21.39 10.52
C ALA A 40 -2.27 21.33 11.98
N GLY A 41 -3.14 20.37 12.28
CA GLY A 41 -3.53 20.07 13.65
C GLY A 41 -2.34 19.54 14.48
N PRO A 42 -2.50 19.46 15.81
CA PRO A 42 -1.47 18.91 16.68
C PRO A 42 -1.18 17.45 16.34
N ARG A 43 0.05 17.01 16.62
CA ARG A 43 0.43 15.59 16.51
C ARG A 43 -0.22 14.80 17.65
N SER A 44 -0.52 13.55 17.38
CA SER A 44 -0.90 12.57 18.38
C SER A 44 0.32 11.74 18.75
N VAL A 45 0.53 11.55 20.04
CA VAL A 45 1.60 10.69 20.55
C VAL A 45 1.05 9.27 20.71
N PRO A 46 1.76 8.24 20.25
CA PRO A 46 1.37 6.85 20.50
C PRO A 46 1.26 6.56 22.00
N THR A 47 0.21 5.86 22.42
CA THR A 47 -0.03 5.41 23.79
C THR A 47 0.43 3.97 24.03
N GLY A 48 0.61 3.22 22.96
CA GLY A 48 1.11 1.86 22.94
C GLY A 48 2.48 1.75 22.25
N VAL A 49 2.84 0.54 21.85
CA VAL A 49 4.15 0.23 21.24
C VAL A 49 4.01 0.09 19.74
N TRP A 50 4.85 0.81 18.99
CA TRP A 50 5.10 0.55 17.58
C TRP A 50 6.20 -0.51 17.44
N VAL A 51 5.92 -1.57 16.71
CA VAL A 51 6.89 -2.60 16.33
C VAL A 51 7.56 -2.16 15.02
N PRO A 52 8.90 -2.21 14.88
CA PRO A 52 9.55 -1.86 13.62
C PRO A 52 8.94 -2.60 12.43
N SER A 53 8.63 -1.86 11.37
CA SER A 53 8.02 -2.42 10.15
C SER A 53 9.00 -3.32 9.38
N ILE A 54 8.56 -3.90 8.28
CA ILE A 54 9.45 -4.64 7.38
C ILE A 54 10.42 -3.64 6.73
N PRO A 55 11.75 -3.83 6.87
CA PRO A 55 12.72 -2.93 6.28
C PRO A 55 12.68 -2.98 4.74
N ARG A 56 12.94 -1.85 4.11
CA ARG A 56 13.06 -1.74 2.65
C ARG A 56 14.52 -1.74 2.21
N PRO A 57 14.83 -2.17 0.99
CA PRO A 57 16.16 -1.95 0.43
C PRO A 57 16.42 -0.44 0.27
N GLN A 58 17.68 -0.06 0.34
CA GLN A 58 18.08 1.29 -0.01
C GLN A 58 17.87 1.52 -1.50
N THR A 59 17.23 2.62 -1.86
CA THR A 59 16.96 3.00 -3.25
C THR A 59 17.49 4.38 -3.61
N ILE A 60 17.85 5.21 -2.61
CA ILE A 60 18.44 6.54 -2.79
C ILE A 60 19.92 6.49 -2.42
N PHE A 61 20.80 6.90 -3.34
CA PHE A 61 22.25 6.89 -3.21
C PHE A 61 22.80 8.30 -3.52
N GLY A 62 22.71 9.19 -2.55
CA GLY A 62 23.09 10.60 -2.72
C GLY A 62 22.22 11.30 -3.78
N SER A 63 22.80 11.58 -4.95
CA SER A 63 22.09 12.24 -6.06
C SER A 63 21.55 11.27 -7.13
N GLU A 64 21.47 10.00 -6.82
CA GLU A 64 20.93 8.96 -7.72
C GLU A 64 19.85 8.16 -7.01
N ALA A 65 18.92 7.61 -7.78
CA ALA A 65 17.89 6.68 -7.32
C ALA A 65 17.86 5.45 -8.23
N GLU A 66 17.55 4.30 -7.64
CA GLU A 66 17.44 3.03 -8.36
C GLU A 66 16.08 2.39 -8.08
N PHE A 67 15.26 2.24 -9.13
CA PHE A 67 13.97 1.58 -9.11
C PHE A 67 13.81 0.72 -10.35
N LEU A 68 13.17 -0.43 -10.22
CA LEU A 68 12.89 -1.34 -11.33
C LEU A 68 14.16 -1.75 -12.10
N SER A 69 15.27 -1.94 -11.38
CA SER A 69 16.60 -2.23 -11.94
C SER A 69 17.15 -1.12 -12.86
N GLU A 70 16.63 0.09 -12.74
CA GLU A 70 17.06 1.25 -13.51
C GLU A 70 17.54 2.36 -12.58
N ARG A 71 18.82 2.74 -12.71
CA ARG A 71 19.46 3.80 -11.91
C ARG A 71 19.51 5.11 -12.69
N ARG A 72 19.07 6.20 -12.05
CA ARG A 72 19.00 7.53 -12.66
C ARG A 72 19.45 8.63 -11.70
N SER A 73 20.00 9.70 -12.27
CA SER A 73 20.30 10.91 -11.51
C SER A 73 19.00 11.64 -11.12
N ILE A 74 18.92 12.02 -9.84
CA ILE A 74 17.80 12.78 -9.30
C ILE A 74 18.20 14.22 -8.93
N ARG A 75 19.30 14.74 -9.45
CA ARG A 75 19.81 16.10 -9.11
C ARG A 75 18.86 17.21 -9.52
N GLN A 76 18.29 17.08 -10.71
CA GLN A 76 17.46 18.15 -11.31
C GLN A 76 16.01 18.03 -10.81
N SER A 77 15.38 19.18 -10.54
CA SER A 77 14.01 19.22 -10.01
C SER A 77 12.96 18.70 -10.99
N HIS A 78 13.21 18.78 -12.30
CA HIS A 78 12.26 18.26 -13.31
C HIS A 78 12.11 16.73 -13.25
N ILE A 79 13.05 16.01 -12.62
CA ILE A 79 13.03 14.54 -12.49
C ILE A 79 11.72 14.02 -11.90
N TRP A 80 11.11 14.75 -11.01
CA TRP A 80 9.87 14.35 -10.35
C TRP A 80 8.72 14.10 -11.35
N ASN A 81 8.75 14.74 -12.50
CA ASN A 81 7.65 14.71 -13.47
C ASN A 81 8.16 14.60 -14.92
N ASP A 82 9.36 14.10 -15.15
CA ASP A 82 9.95 13.99 -16.48
C ASP A 82 9.15 13.02 -17.37
N PRO A 83 8.49 13.49 -18.43
CA PRO A 83 7.64 12.65 -19.28
C PRO A 83 8.44 11.62 -20.11
N SER A 84 9.75 11.74 -20.19
CA SER A 84 10.63 10.78 -20.87
C SER A 84 10.87 9.51 -20.03
N ILE A 85 10.53 9.54 -18.74
CA ILE A 85 10.75 8.44 -17.80
C ILE A 85 9.44 7.67 -17.59
N GLY A 86 9.55 6.35 -17.48
CA GLY A 86 8.40 5.49 -17.21
C GLY A 86 7.65 5.91 -15.95
N LYS A 87 6.33 6.01 -16.02
CA LYS A 87 5.48 6.52 -14.94
C LYS A 87 5.67 5.74 -13.64
N LEU A 88 5.86 4.41 -13.73
CA LEU A 88 6.07 3.57 -12.55
C LEU A 88 7.39 3.88 -11.85
N TRP A 89 8.46 4.19 -12.59
CA TRP A 89 9.72 4.64 -12.01
C TRP A 89 9.54 5.96 -11.24
N LEU A 90 8.85 6.92 -11.85
CA LEU A 90 8.53 8.20 -11.20
C LEU A 90 7.67 8.00 -9.95
N TYR A 91 6.71 7.10 -9.99
CA TYR A 91 5.89 6.76 -8.84
C TYR A 91 6.74 6.25 -7.67
N ASN A 92 7.67 5.32 -7.92
CA ASN A 92 8.58 4.82 -6.88
C ASN A 92 9.40 5.94 -6.23
N LEU A 93 9.85 6.93 -7.00
CA LEU A 93 10.55 8.10 -6.48
C LEU A 93 9.67 8.92 -5.50
N HIS A 94 8.34 8.90 -5.68
CA HIS A 94 7.39 9.60 -4.82
C HIS A 94 6.86 8.78 -3.64
N TYR A 95 7.10 7.46 -3.58
CA TYR A 95 6.64 6.59 -2.49
C TYR A 95 7.40 6.82 -1.19
N PHE A 96 8.66 7.17 -1.26
CA PHE A 96 9.54 7.33 -0.11
C PHE A 96 9.80 6.02 0.66
N ASP A 97 9.82 4.88 -0.03
CA ASP A 97 10.13 3.59 0.59
C ASP A 97 11.54 3.55 1.19
N ASP A 98 12.47 4.31 0.63
CA ASP A 98 13.85 4.46 1.13
C ASP A 98 13.94 4.94 2.59
N LEU A 99 12.92 5.62 3.11
CA LEU A 99 12.86 6.03 4.51
C LEU A 99 12.85 4.85 5.47
N LEU A 100 12.40 3.69 5.01
CA LEU A 100 12.33 2.44 5.77
C LEU A 100 13.54 1.53 5.48
N ALA A 101 14.49 1.99 4.67
CA ALA A 101 15.78 1.33 4.53
C ALA A 101 16.59 1.51 5.82
N SER A 102 17.02 0.39 6.39
CA SER A 102 17.62 0.35 7.71
C SER A 102 18.91 1.17 7.79
N SER A 103 18.83 2.39 8.30
CA SER A 103 19.94 3.02 9.00
C SER A 103 19.51 4.29 9.72
N ALA A 104 19.64 4.30 11.05
CA ALA A 104 19.57 5.53 11.83
C ALA A 104 20.60 6.60 11.37
N LEU A 105 21.67 6.19 10.68
CA LEU A 105 22.71 7.06 10.14
C LEU A 105 22.24 7.91 8.95
N ARG A 106 21.15 7.52 8.26
CA ARG A 106 20.64 8.22 7.08
C ARG A 106 19.50 9.21 7.37
N ARG A 107 19.19 9.45 8.64
CA ARG A 107 18.06 10.33 9.02
C ARG A 107 18.16 11.74 8.47
N ASP A 108 19.36 12.31 8.41
CA ASP A 108 19.58 13.65 7.86
C ASP A 108 19.40 13.66 6.34
N GLU A 109 19.85 12.62 5.63
CA GLU A 109 19.59 12.45 4.20
C GLU A 109 18.10 12.34 3.91
N HIS A 110 17.39 11.52 4.69
CA HIS A 110 15.93 11.35 4.58
C HIS A 110 15.19 12.67 4.81
N ARG A 111 15.61 13.45 5.82
CA ARG A 111 15.03 14.78 6.09
C ARG A 111 15.28 15.73 4.92
N ALA A 112 16.51 15.82 4.44
CA ALA A 112 16.86 16.65 3.29
C ALA A 112 16.07 16.24 2.04
N PHE A 113 15.84 14.94 1.83
CA PHE A 113 15.04 14.44 0.71
C PHE A 113 13.55 14.82 0.84
N MET A 114 12.98 14.78 2.06
CA MET A 114 11.62 15.27 2.31
C MET A 114 11.51 16.78 2.03
N ASP A 115 12.47 17.59 2.52
CA ASP A 115 12.48 19.04 2.33
C ASP A 115 12.59 19.40 0.86
N ARG A 116 13.44 18.71 0.15
CA ARG A 116 13.58 18.84 -1.29
C ARG A 116 12.27 18.51 -1.99
N TRP A 117 11.60 17.39 -1.63
CA TRP A 117 10.32 17.03 -2.21
C TRP A 117 9.26 18.11 -1.99
N ILE A 118 9.17 18.65 -0.76
CA ILE A 118 8.22 19.72 -0.40
C ILE A 118 8.44 20.97 -1.25
N SER A 119 9.69 21.35 -1.45
CA SER A 119 10.03 22.58 -2.18
C SER A 119 9.84 22.43 -3.71
N GLU A 120 10.10 21.24 -4.25
CA GLU A 120 10.10 21.00 -5.70
C GLU A 120 8.76 20.45 -6.23
N ASN A 121 7.83 20.03 -5.36
CA ASN A 121 6.54 19.46 -5.75
C ASN A 121 5.37 20.27 -5.19
N PRO A 122 4.99 21.38 -5.84
CA PRO A 122 3.89 22.22 -5.37
C PRO A 122 2.58 21.43 -5.28
N PRO A 123 1.74 21.70 -4.25
CA PRO A 123 0.52 20.94 -4.00
C PRO A 123 -0.42 20.81 -5.20
N ALA A 124 -0.96 19.61 -5.36
CA ALA A 124 -1.89 19.21 -6.42
C ALA A 124 -1.30 19.24 -7.85
N ASN A 125 0.01 19.23 -7.99
CA ASN A 125 0.68 19.22 -9.29
C ASN A 125 1.62 18.02 -9.45
N GLY A 126 1.56 17.38 -10.62
CA GLY A 126 2.46 16.28 -10.99
C GLY A 126 2.14 14.92 -10.37
N ASN A 127 2.98 13.95 -10.72
CA ASN A 127 2.82 12.53 -10.37
C ASN A 127 2.76 12.30 -8.86
N GLY A 128 3.54 13.05 -8.08
CA GLY A 128 3.60 12.91 -6.63
C GLY A 128 2.31 13.29 -5.90
N TRP A 129 1.37 13.99 -6.56
CA TRP A 129 0.08 14.36 -6.00
C TRP A 129 -1.07 13.48 -6.51
N GLU A 130 -0.78 12.47 -7.32
CA GLU A 130 -1.76 11.43 -7.61
C GLU A 130 -2.03 10.61 -6.33
N PRO A 131 -3.26 10.09 -6.14
CA PRO A 131 -3.64 9.52 -4.83
C PRO A 131 -2.79 8.34 -4.38
N TYR A 132 -2.41 7.44 -5.30
CA TYR A 132 -1.61 6.25 -4.94
C TYR A 132 -0.23 6.62 -4.37
N PRO A 133 0.63 7.40 -5.09
CA PRO A 133 1.91 7.86 -4.53
C PRO A 133 1.74 8.71 -3.26
N THR A 134 0.70 9.54 -3.19
CA THR A 134 0.39 10.34 -1.99
C THR A 134 0.11 9.43 -0.79
N SER A 135 -0.65 8.35 -0.99
CA SER A 135 -1.01 7.41 0.08
C SER A 135 0.21 6.70 0.65
N LEU A 136 1.07 6.13 -0.22
CA LEU A 136 2.27 5.45 0.23
C LEU A 136 3.22 6.41 0.96
N ARG A 137 3.42 7.61 0.44
CA ARG A 137 4.26 8.63 1.07
C ARG A 137 3.75 9.06 2.44
N ILE A 138 2.45 9.29 2.61
CA ILE A 138 1.86 9.62 3.92
C ILE A 138 2.20 8.52 4.93
N VAL A 139 1.98 7.25 4.56
CA VAL A 139 2.26 6.11 5.43
C VAL A 139 3.76 6.02 5.76
N ASN A 140 4.62 6.11 4.75
CA ASN A 140 6.06 5.98 4.94
C ASN A 140 6.67 7.10 5.79
N TRP A 141 6.20 8.34 5.64
CA TRP A 141 6.65 9.44 6.51
C TRP A 141 6.23 9.22 7.97
N ILE A 142 5.01 8.73 8.19
CA ILE A 142 4.53 8.44 9.55
C ILE A 142 5.29 7.23 10.15
N LYS A 143 5.48 6.14 9.39
CA LYS A 143 6.29 4.99 9.83
C LYS A 143 7.71 5.41 10.20
N TRP A 144 8.35 6.20 9.35
CA TRP A 144 9.68 6.74 9.62
C TRP A 144 9.73 7.53 10.93
N SER A 145 8.70 8.32 11.22
CA SER A 145 8.60 9.05 12.50
C SER A 145 8.45 8.11 13.70
N LEU A 146 7.66 7.04 13.56
CA LEU A 146 7.47 6.03 14.61
C LEU A 146 8.75 5.22 14.87
N GLU A 147 9.63 5.14 13.88
CA GLU A 147 10.93 4.46 13.97
C GLU A 147 12.07 5.42 14.38
N GLY A 148 11.71 6.58 14.94
CA GLY A 148 12.64 7.53 15.54
C GLY A 148 13.14 8.63 14.61
N GLY A 149 12.54 8.80 13.44
CA GLY A 149 12.72 9.95 12.59
C GLY A 149 12.02 11.19 13.17
N ASP A 150 12.62 12.37 13.02
CA ASP A 150 12.01 13.62 13.48
C ASP A 150 11.35 14.35 12.30
N ILE A 151 10.01 14.23 12.19
CA ILE A 151 9.22 15.02 11.25
C ILE A 151 9.14 16.45 11.76
N HIS A 152 9.89 17.38 11.17
CA HIS A 152 9.84 18.78 11.54
C HIS A 152 8.54 19.49 11.07
N ASN A 153 8.33 20.73 11.49
CA ASN A 153 7.05 21.42 11.29
C ASN A 153 6.64 21.59 9.81
N ALA A 154 7.59 21.83 8.91
CA ALA A 154 7.27 21.97 7.48
C ALA A 154 6.82 20.62 6.87
N ALA A 155 7.47 19.52 7.22
CA ALA A 155 7.05 18.18 6.79
C ALA A 155 5.69 17.79 7.39
N TRP A 156 5.43 18.12 8.65
CA TRP A 156 4.13 17.91 9.28
C TRP A 156 3.02 18.71 8.60
N GLN A 157 3.28 19.98 8.30
CA GLN A 157 2.36 20.83 7.54
C GLN A 157 2.08 20.24 6.14
N SER A 158 3.12 19.77 5.45
CA SER A 158 2.98 19.10 4.15
C SER A 158 2.14 17.83 4.24
N LEU A 159 2.35 17.00 5.28
CA LEU A 159 1.54 15.79 5.55
C LEU A 159 0.05 16.13 5.68
N ALA A 160 -0.31 17.17 6.42
CA ALA A 160 -1.70 17.60 6.55
C ALA A 160 -2.30 18.03 5.20
N VAL A 161 -1.56 18.78 4.39
CA VAL A 161 -2.00 19.20 3.04
C VAL A 161 -2.19 17.99 2.14
N GLN A 162 -1.26 17.03 2.16
CA GLN A 162 -1.35 15.78 1.39
C GLN A 162 -2.58 14.97 1.80
N THR A 163 -2.83 14.84 3.10
CA THR A 163 -3.98 14.08 3.61
C THR A 163 -5.31 14.73 3.23
N ARG A 164 -5.42 16.06 3.34
CA ARG A 164 -6.62 16.82 2.89
C ARG A 164 -6.88 16.63 1.41
N TRP A 165 -5.81 16.66 0.62
CA TRP A 165 -5.89 16.40 -0.81
C TRP A 165 -6.36 14.98 -1.09
N LEU A 166 -5.74 13.97 -0.48
CA LEU A 166 -6.11 12.58 -0.63
C LEU A 166 -7.57 12.32 -0.22
N ALA A 167 -8.02 12.85 0.92
CA ALA A 167 -9.37 12.67 1.42
C ALA A 167 -10.46 13.12 0.43
N GLN A 168 -10.12 14.07 -0.45
CA GLN A 168 -11.01 14.56 -1.50
C GLN A 168 -10.82 13.85 -2.86
N ARG A 169 -9.79 13.00 -2.99
CA ARG A 169 -9.34 12.37 -4.24
C ARG A 169 -9.26 10.84 -4.14
N ILE A 170 -10.09 10.23 -3.32
CA ILE A 170 -10.14 8.77 -3.18
C ILE A 170 -10.43 8.10 -4.52
N GLU A 171 -9.69 7.03 -4.83
CA GLU A 171 -9.71 6.36 -6.14
C GLU A 171 -10.85 5.34 -6.28
N HIS A 172 -12.08 5.75 -5.97
CA HIS A 172 -13.27 4.90 -6.10
C HIS A 172 -13.48 4.30 -7.50
N HIS A 173 -12.83 4.86 -8.51
CA HIS A 173 -12.93 4.41 -9.91
C HIS A 173 -11.92 3.31 -10.26
N LEU A 174 -10.80 3.19 -9.53
CA LEU A 174 -9.80 2.15 -9.75
C LEU A 174 -10.08 0.91 -8.88
N GLN A 175 -10.56 1.14 -7.65
CA GLN A 175 -10.82 0.06 -6.68
C GLN A 175 -9.56 -0.74 -6.29
N ALA A 176 -9.72 -2.00 -5.87
CA ALA A 176 -8.65 -2.93 -5.54
C ALA A 176 -7.58 -2.33 -4.59
N ASN A 177 -6.31 -2.65 -4.81
CA ASN A 177 -5.19 -2.19 -3.99
C ASN A 177 -5.12 -0.65 -3.87
N HIS A 178 -5.47 0.10 -4.92
CA HIS A 178 -5.50 1.58 -4.87
C HIS A 178 -6.41 2.11 -3.76
N LEU A 179 -7.64 1.59 -3.70
CA LEU A 179 -8.60 2.04 -2.71
C LEU A 179 -8.21 1.57 -1.30
N PHE A 180 -7.55 0.41 -1.19
CA PHE A 180 -7.04 -0.12 0.07
C PHE A 180 -5.93 0.78 0.63
N VAL A 181 -4.92 1.15 -0.16
CA VAL A 181 -3.83 2.03 0.30
C VAL A 181 -4.31 3.46 0.59
N ASN A 182 -5.32 3.98 -0.15
CA ASN A 182 -5.94 5.25 0.19
C ASN A 182 -6.59 5.19 1.59
N ALA A 183 -7.30 4.09 1.91
CA ALA A 183 -7.90 3.89 3.23
C ALA A 183 -6.84 3.78 4.33
N LYS A 184 -5.77 2.99 4.11
CA LYS A 184 -4.62 2.88 5.02
C LYS A 184 -4.01 4.24 5.34
N ALA A 185 -3.75 5.05 4.31
CA ALA A 185 -3.14 6.38 4.49
C ALA A 185 -4.01 7.30 5.35
N LEU A 186 -5.34 7.30 5.15
CA LEU A 186 -6.26 8.08 5.97
C LEU A 186 -6.29 7.59 7.43
N VAL A 187 -6.21 6.27 7.67
CA VAL A 187 -6.12 5.71 9.02
C VAL A 187 -4.84 6.16 9.69
N PHE A 188 -3.69 6.02 9.04
CA PHE A 188 -2.39 6.44 9.56
C PHE A 188 -2.37 7.95 9.89
N ALA A 189 -2.79 8.79 8.95
CA ALA A 189 -2.84 10.24 9.16
C ALA A 189 -3.81 10.62 10.28
N GLY A 190 -4.98 9.96 10.33
CA GLY A 190 -5.97 10.16 11.37
C GLY A 190 -5.48 9.76 12.76
N LEU A 191 -4.67 8.71 12.88
CA LEU A 191 -4.04 8.28 14.14
C LEU A 191 -2.91 9.23 14.55
N ALA A 192 -2.06 9.63 13.60
CA ALA A 192 -0.88 10.45 13.86
C ALA A 192 -1.20 11.92 14.20
N ALA A 193 -2.37 12.42 13.83
CA ALA A 193 -2.84 13.77 14.14
C ALA A 193 -3.94 13.79 15.21
N SER A 194 -4.24 14.97 15.78
CA SER A 194 -5.29 15.17 16.76
C SER A 194 -6.30 16.23 16.30
N GLY A 195 -7.48 16.22 16.92
CA GLY A 195 -8.56 17.17 16.62
C GLY A 195 -9.64 16.63 15.69
N GLY A 196 -10.59 17.49 15.33
CA GLY A 196 -11.79 17.10 14.55
C GLY A 196 -11.46 16.59 13.14
N GLU A 197 -10.49 17.22 12.48
CA GLU A 197 -10.05 16.82 11.14
C GLU A 197 -9.41 15.42 11.13
N ALA A 198 -8.53 15.17 12.09
CA ALA A 198 -7.89 13.85 12.25
C ALA A 198 -8.91 12.75 12.52
N ARG A 199 -9.94 13.03 13.32
CA ARG A 199 -11.06 12.13 13.57
C ARG A 199 -11.81 11.82 12.28
N ALA A 200 -12.10 12.83 11.47
CA ALA A 200 -12.80 12.64 10.18
C ALA A 200 -11.98 11.76 9.22
N TRP A 201 -10.66 11.94 9.14
CA TRP A 201 -9.78 11.07 8.34
C TRP A 201 -9.80 9.63 8.84
N LEU A 202 -9.67 9.43 10.15
CA LEU A 202 -9.70 8.09 10.77
C LEU A 202 -11.03 7.39 10.48
N GLU A 203 -12.15 8.08 10.68
CA GLU A 203 -13.48 7.53 10.41
C GLU A 203 -13.69 7.20 8.94
N GLN A 204 -13.26 8.08 8.03
CA GLN A 204 -13.33 7.84 6.58
C GLN A 204 -12.46 6.64 6.19
N GLY A 205 -11.21 6.59 6.67
CA GLY A 205 -10.27 5.50 6.43
C GLY A 205 -10.82 4.16 6.93
N CYS A 206 -11.28 4.09 8.18
CA CYS A 206 -11.85 2.86 8.76
C CYS A 206 -13.11 2.38 8.04
N ARG A 207 -14.00 3.29 7.61
CA ARG A 207 -15.17 2.90 6.80
C ARG A 207 -14.77 2.28 5.46
N LEU A 208 -13.80 2.88 4.77
CA LEU A 208 -13.27 2.35 3.52
C LEU A 208 -12.58 1.01 3.75
N LEU A 209 -11.71 0.92 4.76
CA LEU A 209 -10.96 -0.28 5.10
C LEU A 209 -11.89 -1.48 5.36
N ARG A 210 -12.90 -1.32 6.22
CA ARG A 210 -13.87 -2.38 6.50
C ARG A 210 -14.56 -2.90 5.24
N LYS A 211 -14.93 -1.98 4.33
CA LYS A 211 -15.54 -2.34 3.05
C LYS A 211 -14.55 -3.08 2.16
N GLN A 212 -13.31 -2.58 2.05
CA GLN A 212 -12.32 -3.18 1.17
C GLN A 212 -11.85 -4.55 1.68
N MET A 213 -11.70 -4.74 2.98
CA MET A 213 -11.40 -6.05 3.56
C MET A 213 -12.48 -7.09 3.22
N SER A 214 -13.77 -6.73 3.34
CA SER A 214 -14.86 -7.66 3.01
C SER A 214 -15.04 -7.90 1.50
N GLU A 215 -14.54 -7.01 0.64
CA GLU A 215 -14.63 -7.14 -0.82
C GLU A 215 -13.40 -7.85 -1.42
N GLN A 216 -12.21 -7.63 -0.85
CA GLN A 216 -10.95 -8.07 -1.45
C GLN A 216 -10.36 -9.34 -0.83
N ILE A 217 -10.76 -9.71 0.40
CA ILE A 217 -10.21 -10.91 1.06
C ILE A 217 -11.26 -12.01 1.00
N LEU A 218 -10.90 -13.10 0.35
CA LEU A 218 -11.75 -14.27 0.16
C LEU A 218 -11.81 -15.10 1.45
N THR A 219 -12.75 -16.05 1.54
CA THR A 219 -12.93 -16.83 2.78
C THR A 219 -11.79 -17.83 3.01
N ASP A 220 -11.06 -18.23 1.96
CA ASP A 220 -9.83 -19.03 2.05
C ASP A 220 -8.57 -18.19 2.41
N GLY A 221 -8.74 -16.90 2.66
CA GLY A 221 -7.67 -15.96 2.98
C GLY A 221 -7.01 -15.31 1.76
N GLY A 222 -7.28 -15.77 0.55
CA GLY A 222 -6.71 -15.22 -0.68
C GLY A 222 -7.16 -13.78 -0.97
N HIS A 223 -6.29 -12.99 -1.60
CA HIS A 223 -6.70 -11.72 -2.17
C HIS A 223 -7.44 -11.96 -3.49
N PHE A 224 -8.53 -11.24 -3.74
CA PHE A 224 -9.44 -11.47 -4.87
C PHE A 224 -8.80 -11.28 -6.26
N GLU A 225 -7.67 -10.56 -6.38
CA GLU A 225 -6.88 -10.46 -7.60
C GLU A 225 -6.10 -11.75 -7.90
N ARG A 226 -6.01 -12.66 -6.94
CA ARG A 226 -5.35 -13.97 -7.09
C ARG A 226 -3.86 -13.90 -7.48
N SER A 227 -3.23 -12.75 -7.29
CA SER A 227 -1.80 -12.56 -7.46
C SER A 227 -1.09 -12.72 -6.13
N PRO A 228 -0.11 -13.64 -5.98
CA PRO A 228 0.66 -13.78 -4.75
C PRO A 228 1.40 -12.50 -4.35
N MET A 229 1.86 -11.71 -5.33
CA MET A 229 2.51 -10.42 -5.07
C MET A 229 1.53 -9.41 -4.47
N TYR A 230 0.36 -9.18 -5.09
CA TYR A 230 -0.64 -8.25 -4.54
C TYR A 230 -1.21 -8.73 -3.21
N HIS A 231 -1.36 -10.06 -3.05
CA HIS A 231 -1.74 -10.64 -1.77
C HIS A 231 -0.74 -10.30 -0.66
N ALA A 232 0.57 -10.45 -0.92
CA ALA A 232 1.63 -10.12 0.04
C ALA A 232 1.66 -8.62 0.39
N LEU A 233 1.44 -7.72 -0.58
CA LEU A 233 1.33 -6.28 -0.36
C LEU A 233 0.14 -5.93 0.54
N ILE A 234 -1.03 -6.50 0.29
CA ILE A 234 -2.23 -6.26 1.10
C ILE A 234 -2.07 -6.86 2.51
N LEU A 235 -1.43 -8.03 2.64
CA LEU A 235 -1.13 -8.61 3.95
C LEU A 235 -0.17 -7.72 4.76
N GLU A 236 0.87 -7.14 4.14
CA GLU A 236 1.71 -6.13 4.78
C GLU A 236 0.90 -4.91 5.22
N ASP A 237 0.00 -4.42 4.37
CA ASP A 237 -0.86 -3.28 4.69
C ASP A 237 -1.76 -3.57 5.90
N ILE A 238 -2.27 -4.79 6.02
CA ILE A 238 -3.09 -5.24 7.16
C ILE A 238 -2.25 -5.34 8.44
N LEU A 239 -1.02 -5.87 8.34
CA LEU A 239 -0.09 -5.94 9.47
C LEU A 239 0.31 -4.54 9.95
N ASP A 240 0.62 -3.62 9.03
CA ASP A 240 0.90 -2.21 9.34
C ASP A 240 -0.28 -1.52 10.05
N LEU A 241 -1.51 -1.77 9.59
CA LEU A 241 -2.73 -1.24 10.22
C LEU A 241 -2.92 -1.79 11.64
N LEU A 242 -2.69 -3.09 11.85
CA LEU A 242 -2.73 -3.68 13.18
C LEU A 242 -1.68 -3.05 14.10
N ASN A 243 -0.46 -2.85 13.58
CA ASN A 243 0.62 -2.20 14.30
C ASN A 243 0.28 -0.76 14.68
N ALA A 244 -0.29 0.01 13.75
CA ALA A 244 -0.74 1.37 14.00
C ALA A 244 -1.85 1.41 15.06
N PHE A 245 -2.82 0.52 15.02
CA PHE A 245 -3.85 0.42 16.05
C PHE A 245 -3.30 -0.01 17.42
N ASN A 246 -2.28 -0.86 17.46
CA ASN A 246 -1.58 -1.19 18.71
C ASN A 246 -0.82 0.04 19.25
N ALA A 247 -0.19 0.84 18.39
CA ALA A 247 0.55 2.04 18.78
C ALA A 247 -0.38 3.15 19.31
N TRP A 248 -1.58 3.32 18.74
CA TRP A 248 -2.60 4.27 19.22
C TRP A 248 -3.83 3.52 19.75
N SER A 249 -3.60 2.67 20.75
CA SER A 249 -4.62 1.77 21.30
C SER A 249 -5.84 2.47 21.92
N ASP A 250 -5.67 3.70 22.41
CA ASP A 250 -6.74 4.56 22.92
C ASP A 250 -7.66 5.13 21.85
N ARG A 251 -7.24 5.08 20.59
CA ARG A 251 -7.97 5.61 19.43
C ARG A 251 -8.47 4.52 18.48
N ALA A 252 -7.98 3.32 18.63
CA ALA A 252 -8.34 2.16 17.82
C ALA A 252 -9.71 1.62 18.23
N SER A 253 -10.54 1.29 17.23
CA SER A 253 -11.77 0.52 17.48
C SER A 253 -11.42 -0.93 17.79
N GLN A 254 -11.89 -1.44 18.95
CA GLN A 254 -11.69 -2.84 19.32
C GLN A 254 -12.20 -3.81 18.24
N SER A 255 -13.31 -3.51 17.60
CA SER A 255 -13.88 -4.33 16.53
C SER A 255 -12.99 -4.37 15.28
N ASP A 256 -12.30 -3.27 14.94
CA ASP A 256 -11.37 -3.23 13.82
C ASP A 256 -10.10 -4.03 14.14
N VAL A 257 -9.58 -3.93 15.36
CA VAL A 257 -8.42 -4.73 15.82
C VAL A 257 -8.74 -6.22 15.77
N ILE A 258 -9.90 -6.64 16.28
CA ILE A 258 -10.34 -8.05 16.23
C ILE A 258 -10.43 -8.52 14.77
N ARG A 259 -11.04 -7.74 13.89
CA ARG A 259 -11.17 -8.07 12.46
C ARG A 259 -9.80 -8.27 11.78
N LEU A 260 -8.85 -7.37 12.02
CA LEU A 260 -7.49 -7.50 11.48
C LEU A 260 -6.81 -8.78 12.02
N ARG A 261 -6.91 -9.06 13.32
CA ARG A 261 -6.34 -10.28 13.92
C ARG A 261 -6.95 -11.56 13.37
N GLN A 262 -8.23 -11.55 12.99
CA GLN A 262 -8.92 -12.72 12.42
C GLN A 262 -8.52 -13.02 10.98
N VAL A 263 -8.22 -12.00 10.17
CA VAL A 263 -7.94 -12.17 8.74
C VAL A 263 -6.46 -12.52 8.46
N ILE A 264 -5.53 -12.13 9.34
CA ILE A 264 -4.09 -12.32 9.13
C ILE A 264 -3.70 -13.82 9.04
N PRO A 265 -4.11 -14.73 9.95
CA PRO A 265 -3.69 -16.13 9.89
C PRO A 265 -4.09 -16.83 8.57
N PRO A 266 -5.35 -16.79 8.09
CA PRO A 266 -5.70 -17.41 6.81
C PRO A 266 -4.96 -16.77 5.62
N MET A 267 -4.67 -15.47 5.64
CA MET A 267 -3.85 -14.83 4.60
C MET A 267 -2.41 -15.36 4.60
N LEU A 268 -1.81 -15.55 5.76
CA LEU A 268 -0.47 -16.15 5.88
C LEU A 268 -0.46 -17.60 5.38
N ASP A 269 -1.49 -18.37 5.69
CA ASP A 269 -1.61 -19.77 5.22
C ASP A 269 -1.81 -19.84 3.70
N TRP A 270 -2.61 -18.94 3.13
CA TRP A 270 -2.76 -18.81 1.69
C TRP A 270 -1.42 -18.49 1.01
N LEU A 271 -0.68 -17.50 1.51
CA LEU A 271 0.61 -17.12 0.93
C LEU A 271 1.63 -18.27 1.05
N ARG A 272 1.60 -19.02 2.15
CA ARG A 272 2.44 -20.22 2.33
C ARG A 272 2.12 -21.29 1.30
N ALA A 273 0.84 -21.52 0.99
CA ALA A 273 0.42 -22.47 -0.03
C ALA A 273 0.85 -22.04 -1.44
N MET A 274 0.91 -20.73 -1.68
CA MET A 274 1.28 -20.13 -2.96
C MET A 274 2.78 -19.78 -3.08
N SER A 275 3.60 -20.14 -2.11
CA SER A 275 5.05 -19.92 -2.14
C SER A 275 5.79 -21.23 -2.39
N HIS A 276 6.82 -21.20 -3.22
CA HIS A 276 7.72 -22.33 -3.46
C HIS A 276 8.58 -22.66 -2.21
N PRO A 277 9.20 -23.85 -2.14
CA PRO A 277 10.07 -24.24 -1.02
C PRO A 277 11.24 -23.29 -0.75
N ASP A 278 11.72 -22.58 -1.77
CA ASP A 278 12.76 -21.55 -1.68
C ASP A 278 12.27 -20.22 -1.10
N GLY A 279 10.95 -20.08 -0.83
CA GLY A 279 10.33 -18.90 -0.28
C GLY A 279 9.84 -17.88 -1.32
N HIS A 280 10.09 -18.12 -2.61
CA HIS A 280 9.59 -17.24 -3.66
C HIS A 280 8.09 -17.49 -3.94
N PRO A 281 7.31 -16.45 -4.26
CA PRO A 281 5.91 -16.61 -4.63
C PRO A 281 5.77 -17.30 -5.99
N SER A 282 4.72 -18.07 -6.18
CA SER A 282 4.32 -18.58 -7.49
C SER A 282 3.91 -17.42 -8.40
N LEU A 283 4.41 -17.41 -9.64
CA LEU A 283 4.21 -16.28 -10.58
C LEU A 283 2.88 -16.40 -11.33
N PHE A 284 1.77 -16.22 -10.61
CA PHE A 284 0.43 -16.15 -11.19
C PHE A 284 -0.13 -14.74 -11.16
N ASN A 285 -0.95 -14.39 -12.15
CA ASN A 285 -1.76 -13.17 -12.19
C ASN A 285 -0.98 -11.88 -11.84
N ASP A 286 -0.14 -11.43 -12.75
CA ASP A 286 0.63 -10.18 -12.62
C ASP A 286 1.58 -10.16 -11.40
N CYS A 287 2.14 -11.32 -11.07
CA CYS A 287 3.11 -11.47 -9.99
C CYS A 287 4.54 -11.28 -10.50
N ALA A 288 5.35 -10.51 -9.77
CA ALA A 288 6.77 -10.31 -10.04
C ALA A 288 7.60 -10.44 -8.76
N PHE A 289 8.88 -10.81 -8.92
CA PHE A 289 9.82 -10.84 -7.81
C PHE A 289 10.28 -9.44 -7.40
N GLY A 290 10.64 -9.28 -6.13
CA GLY A 290 11.29 -8.06 -5.62
C GLY A 290 10.36 -6.85 -5.43
N ILE A 291 9.04 -7.02 -5.59
CA ILE A 291 8.04 -5.94 -5.40
C ILE A 291 7.44 -6.02 -3.99
N ALA A 292 6.96 -7.19 -3.60
CA ALA A 292 6.36 -7.43 -2.29
C ALA A 292 7.36 -8.04 -1.30
N PRO A 293 7.11 -7.91 0.02
CA PRO A 293 7.86 -8.64 1.03
C PRO A 293 7.77 -10.15 0.83
N THR A 294 8.82 -10.87 1.26
CA THR A 294 8.81 -12.33 1.22
C THR A 294 7.85 -12.91 2.26
N LEU A 295 7.43 -14.16 2.07
CA LEU A 295 6.66 -14.89 3.09
C LEU A 295 7.36 -14.87 4.46
N ARG A 296 8.69 -14.98 4.49
CA ARG A 296 9.49 -14.96 5.71
C ARG A 296 9.37 -13.61 6.44
N ASP A 297 9.52 -12.51 5.71
CA ASP A 297 9.40 -11.16 6.28
C ASP A 297 8.03 -10.92 6.89
N LEU A 298 6.97 -11.38 6.21
CA LEU A 298 5.58 -11.26 6.67
C LEU A 298 5.30 -12.13 7.90
N LEU A 299 5.82 -13.36 7.94
CA LEU A 299 5.71 -14.25 9.11
C LEU A 299 6.46 -13.67 10.32
N ASP A 300 7.66 -13.16 10.13
CA ASP A 300 8.46 -12.55 11.18
C ASP A 300 7.77 -11.27 11.71
N TYR A 301 7.20 -10.46 10.83
CA TYR A 301 6.44 -9.28 11.23
C TYR A 301 5.16 -9.64 11.99
N ALA A 302 4.37 -10.59 11.49
CA ALA A 302 3.18 -11.09 12.17
C ALA A 302 3.51 -11.68 13.55
N GLY A 303 4.62 -12.42 13.65
CA GLY A 303 5.13 -12.96 14.92
C GLY A 303 5.47 -11.86 15.94
N ARG A 304 6.12 -10.78 15.51
CA ARG A 304 6.41 -9.61 16.37
C ARG A 304 5.15 -8.88 16.83
N LEU A 305 4.07 -8.92 16.03
CA LEU A 305 2.76 -8.37 16.39
C LEU A 305 1.88 -9.32 17.21
N GLY A 306 2.37 -10.54 17.50
CA GLY A 306 1.64 -11.54 18.27
C GLY A 306 0.41 -12.11 17.55
N VAL A 307 0.45 -12.20 16.19
CA VAL A 307 -0.67 -12.71 15.38
C VAL A 307 -0.30 -13.86 14.44
N GLY A 308 0.97 -14.22 14.33
CA GLY A 308 1.43 -15.35 13.54
C GLY A 308 1.45 -16.63 14.35
N GLN A 309 0.82 -17.71 13.89
CA GLN A 309 1.14 -19.03 14.43
C GLN A 309 2.54 -19.43 13.95
N ARG A 310 3.42 -19.84 14.87
CA ARG A 310 4.69 -20.45 14.49
C ARG A 310 4.39 -21.73 13.72
N CYS A 311 4.76 -21.67 12.47
CA CYS A 311 4.93 -22.74 11.51
C CYS A 311 4.42 -24.12 11.90
N ALA A 312 3.18 -24.42 11.57
CA ALA A 312 2.84 -25.79 11.23
C ALA A 312 3.61 -26.19 9.96
N SER A 313 4.06 -27.44 9.87
CA SER A 313 4.61 -27.98 8.63
C SER A 313 3.64 -27.71 7.48
N ARG A 314 4.17 -27.42 6.27
CA ARG A 314 3.32 -27.24 5.08
C ARG A 314 2.44 -28.50 4.91
N PRO A 315 1.11 -28.37 4.78
CA PRO A 315 0.27 -29.52 4.48
C PRO A 315 0.68 -30.17 3.14
N ALA A 316 0.52 -31.50 3.06
CA ALA A 316 0.83 -32.22 1.82
C ALA A 316 -0.05 -31.80 0.65
N LEU A 317 -1.30 -31.45 0.93
CA LEU A 317 -2.27 -30.95 -0.05
C LEU A 317 -3.05 -29.78 0.55
N VAL A 318 -3.20 -28.69 -0.22
CA VAL A 318 -4.00 -27.53 0.14
C VAL A 318 -4.97 -27.24 -0.99
N ASP A 319 -6.24 -27.12 -0.64
CA ASP A 319 -7.32 -26.66 -1.52
C ASP A 319 -7.72 -25.23 -1.09
N LEU A 320 -7.50 -24.29 -1.99
CA LEU A 320 -7.86 -22.87 -1.82
C LEU A 320 -9.10 -22.59 -2.69
N ALA A 321 -10.24 -23.15 -2.28
CA ALA A 321 -11.44 -23.28 -3.10
C ALA A 321 -12.00 -21.94 -3.62
N ASP A 322 -11.96 -20.85 -2.81
CA ASP A 322 -12.51 -19.56 -3.23
C ASP A 322 -11.59 -18.81 -4.20
N SER A 323 -10.29 -18.91 -4.01
CA SER A 323 -9.32 -18.37 -4.96
C SER A 323 -9.06 -19.28 -6.17
N GLY A 324 -9.44 -20.56 -6.08
CA GLY A 324 -9.35 -21.54 -7.16
C GLY A 324 -7.95 -22.10 -7.36
N TYR A 325 -7.11 -22.12 -6.32
CA TYR A 325 -5.78 -22.69 -6.35
C TYR A 325 -5.70 -24.02 -5.59
N PHE A 326 -4.85 -24.91 -6.09
CA PHE A 326 -4.45 -26.12 -5.40
C PHE A 326 -2.94 -26.15 -5.27
N SER A 327 -2.41 -26.53 -4.12
CA SER A 327 -0.98 -26.79 -3.98
C SER A 327 -0.72 -28.14 -3.34
N ALA A 328 0.32 -28.85 -3.81
CA ALA A 328 0.74 -30.12 -3.28
C ALA A 328 2.25 -30.13 -3.03
N ALA A 329 2.65 -30.50 -1.81
CA ALA A 329 4.02 -30.74 -1.43
C ALA A 329 4.30 -32.24 -1.49
N LEU A 330 5.09 -32.69 -2.45
CA LEU A 330 5.54 -34.05 -2.64
C LEU A 330 6.98 -34.21 -2.16
N GLU A 331 7.45 -35.43 -1.98
CA GLU A 331 8.82 -35.70 -1.50
C GLU A 331 9.91 -35.00 -2.36
N LYS A 332 9.72 -34.94 -3.68
CA LYS A 332 10.70 -34.39 -4.63
C LYS A 332 10.14 -33.27 -5.53
N ALA A 333 8.91 -32.82 -5.28
CA ALA A 333 8.26 -31.82 -6.11
C ALA A 333 7.29 -30.96 -5.31
N PHE A 334 7.11 -29.74 -5.76
CA PHE A 334 6.05 -28.86 -5.30
C PHE A 334 5.22 -28.43 -6.50
N LEU A 335 3.92 -28.63 -6.41
CA LEU A 335 2.97 -28.33 -7.48
C LEU A 335 2.01 -27.24 -7.01
N VAL A 336 1.77 -26.24 -7.86
CA VAL A 336 0.67 -25.29 -7.73
C VAL A 336 -0.14 -25.34 -9.01
N VAL A 337 -1.44 -25.48 -8.88
CA VAL A 337 -2.39 -25.52 -10.01
C VAL A 337 -3.32 -24.34 -9.89
N ASP A 338 -3.44 -23.57 -10.98
CA ASP A 338 -4.45 -22.54 -11.15
C ASP A 338 -5.66 -23.14 -11.86
N ALA A 339 -6.75 -23.32 -11.14
CA ALA A 339 -8.07 -23.71 -11.65
C ALA A 339 -9.10 -22.59 -11.38
N ALA A 340 -8.60 -21.37 -11.15
CA ALA A 340 -9.42 -20.22 -10.85
C ALA A 340 -10.25 -19.79 -12.05
N PRO A 341 -11.46 -19.25 -11.85
CA PRO A 341 -12.13 -18.46 -12.88
C PRO A 341 -11.30 -17.21 -13.19
N ILE A 342 -11.47 -16.68 -14.40
CA ILE A 342 -10.90 -15.36 -14.77
C ILE A 342 -11.18 -14.36 -13.65
N GLY A 343 -10.23 -13.48 -13.36
CA GLY A 343 -10.30 -12.52 -12.27
C GLY A 343 -11.58 -11.64 -12.28
N PRO A 344 -11.80 -10.83 -11.25
CA PRO A 344 -13.06 -10.11 -11.11
C PRO A 344 -13.29 -9.14 -12.28
N ASP A 345 -14.52 -9.15 -12.83
CA ASP A 345 -14.96 -8.31 -13.98
C ASP A 345 -14.70 -6.81 -13.80
N ILE A 346 -14.40 -6.36 -12.59
CA ILE A 346 -14.15 -4.95 -12.25
C ILE A 346 -12.73 -4.47 -12.58
N GLN A 347 -11.87 -5.40 -13.00
CA GLN A 347 -10.49 -5.14 -13.41
C GLN A 347 -10.31 -5.66 -14.84
N PRO A 348 -10.74 -4.89 -15.86
CA PRO A 348 -10.58 -5.28 -17.26
C PRO A 348 -9.14 -5.16 -17.74
#